data_bfb5a00eecc5cee5bc0ef07732b80282
#
_entry.id   bfb5a00eecc5cee5bc0ef07732b80282
#
_cell.length_a   1.000
_cell.length_b   1.000
_cell.length_c   1.000
_cell.angle_alpha   90.00
_cell.angle_beta   90.00
_cell.angle_gamma   90.00
#
_symmetry.space_group_name_H-M   'P 1'
#
loop_
_entity.id
_entity.type
_entity.pdbx_description
1 polymer ?
#
loop_
_entity_poly.entity_id
_entity_poly.type
_entity_poly.pdbx_seq_one_letter_code
_entity_poly.pdbx_strand_id
1 'polypeptide(L)'
;MEERCSRNRLYMSEKEQSVIKDYKIFLGGAGIGSIVAECALRFGFEHITIVDGDKVEQSNLNRQNYTENDIGRYKAECLAERLLSINPDAQIDYHTEFLNPDNIEEMLNGHNVAINALDFKDKTPFVFDEICKERKIPVLHPYNFGWAGFVTVVDPLGHSLSELTEEPKGFELKVAEYVTGHGAFWNQPKEWLDKIVTQYKKESEMLPPPQLSIASWIAAGLCTTAMYNLATGKSVNYFPKFYLSSLLP
;
A
#
# COMPACT_ATOMS: atom_id res chain seq x y z
N MET A 1 25.60 -11.33 3.56
CA MET A 1 24.62 -10.23 3.65
C MET A 1 25.32 -8.94 3.31
N GLU A 2 24.79 -8.14 2.40
CA GLU A 2 25.38 -6.85 2.02
C GLU A 2 25.43 -5.89 3.21
N GLU A 3 26.41 -4.96 3.23
CA GLU A 3 26.59 -4.03 4.32
C GLU A 3 25.34 -3.22 4.63
N ARG A 4 24.62 -2.77 3.60
CA ARG A 4 23.35 -2.02 3.68
C ARG A 4 22.29 -2.74 4.51
N CYS A 5 22.21 -4.09 4.40
CA CYS A 5 21.25 -4.94 5.09
C CYS A 5 21.85 -5.66 6.32
N SER A 6 23.08 -5.33 6.72
CA SER A 6 23.77 -6.03 7.79
C SER A 6 23.07 -6.02 9.15
N ARG A 7 22.21 -5.02 9.39
CA ARG A 7 21.39 -4.92 10.60
C ARG A 7 20.16 -5.84 10.61
N ASN A 8 19.81 -6.43 9.46
CA ASN A 8 18.73 -7.41 9.37
C ASN A 8 19.12 -8.78 9.95
N ARG A 9 20.41 -9.02 10.19
CA ARG A 9 20.91 -10.29 10.75
C ARG A 9 20.16 -10.67 12.03
N LEU A 10 19.98 -11.96 12.26
CA LEU A 10 19.21 -12.58 13.32
C LEU A 10 17.70 -12.53 13.13
N TYR A 11 17.17 -11.53 12.45
CA TYR A 11 15.74 -11.46 12.07
C TYR A 11 15.46 -12.16 10.76
N MET A 12 16.45 -12.20 9.85
CA MET A 12 16.33 -12.88 8.56
C MET A 12 17.65 -13.52 8.18
N SER A 13 17.58 -14.67 7.51
CA SER A 13 18.73 -15.38 6.97
C SER A 13 19.25 -14.73 5.68
N GLU A 14 20.50 -15.01 5.30
CA GLU A 14 21.07 -14.56 4.02
C GLU A 14 20.27 -15.08 2.81
N LYS A 15 19.70 -16.29 2.90
CA LYS A 15 18.83 -16.84 1.86
C LYS A 15 17.56 -16.03 1.71
N GLU A 16 16.90 -15.68 2.80
CA GLU A 16 15.68 -14.84 2.76
C GLU A 16 16.02 -13.43 2.24
N GLN A 17 17.16 -12.86 2.63
CA GLN A 17 17.63 -11.57 2.11
C GLN A 17 17.85 -11.63 0.59
N SER A 18 18.41 -12.70 0.06
CA SER A 18 18.57 -12.90 -1.40
C SER A 18 17.21 -13.04 -2.10
N VAL A 19 16.26 -13.76 -1.49
CA VAL A 19 14.92 -13.93 -2.07
C VAL A 19 14.19 -12.60 -2.18
N ILE A 20 14.21 -11.76 -1.14
CA ILE A 20 13.49 -10.47 -1.18
C ILE A 20 14.18 -9.46 -2.10
N LYS A 21 15.50 -9.55 -2.27
CA LYS A 21 16.24 -8.69 -3.19
C LYS A 21 15.70 -8.80 -4.61
N ASP A 22 15.44 -10.01 -5.09
CA ASP A 22 14.96 -10.31 -6.45
C ASP A 22 13.43 -10.28 -6.59
N TYR A 23 12.71 -10.04 -5.48
CA TYR A 23 11.25 -10.07 -5.46
C TYR A 23 10.68 -8.77 -6.02
N LYS A 24 9.95 -8.88 -7.14
CA LYS A 24 9.48 -7.73 -7.93
C LYS A 24 8.16 -7.19 -7.42
N ILE A 25 8.14 -5.93 -7.02
CA ILE A 25 6.99 -5.20 -6.50
C ILE A 25 6.43 -4.27 -7.57
N PHE A 26 5.13 -4.36 -7.83
CA PHE A 26 4.39 -3.37 -8.59
C PHE A 26 3.65 -2.43 -7.64
N LEU A 27 3.85 -1.14 -7.77
CA LEU A 27 3.20 -0.11 -6.96
C LEU A 27 2.27 0.74 -7.83
N GLY A 28 0.97 0.50 -7.73
CA GLY A 28 -0.08 1.36 -8.27
C GLY A 28 -0.48 2.43 -7.27
N GLY A 29 -0.09 3.69 -7.53
CA GLY A 29 -0.32 4.82 -6.64
C GLY A 29 0.84 5.12 -5.69
N ALA A 30 1.41 6.32 -5.80
CA ALA A 30 2.55 6.79 -5.02
C ALA A 30 2.14 7.77 -3.88
N GLY A 31 0.90 7.76 -3.46
CA GLY A 31 0.44 8.45 -2.25
C GLY A 31 0.99 7.79 -0.99
N ILE A 32 0.19 6.97 -0.31
CA ILE A 32 0.65 6.12 0.80
C ILE A 32 1.72 5.12 0.32
N GLY A 33 1.65 4.72 -0.96
CA GLY A 33 2.63 3.88 -1.61
C GLY A 33 4.06 4.41 -1.54
N SER A 34 4.26 5.74 -1.48
CA SER A 34 5.58 6.34 -1.35
C SER A 34 6.32 5.93 -0.08
N ILE A 35 5.60 5.85 1.05
CA ILE A 35 6.15 5.39 2.33
C ILE A 35 6.40 3.87 2.29
N VAL A 36 5.46 3.11 1.68
CA VAL A 36 5.61 1.65 1.54
C VAL A 36 6.84 1.30 0.71
N ALA A 37 7.04 1.97 -0.43
CA ALA A 37 8.19 1.73 -1.30
C ALA A 37 9.54 2.02 -0.60
N GLU A 38 9.65 3.13 0.14
CA GLU A 38 10.87 3.41 0.89
C GLU A 38 11.12 2.40 2.01
N CYS A 39 10.08 2.01 2.75
CA CYS A 39 10.20 1.00 3.80
C CYS A 39 10.66 -0.35 3.20
N ALA A 40 10.07 -0.77 2.09
CA ALA A 40 10.43 -2.00 1.37
C ALA A 40 11.87 -1.96 0.87
N LEU A 41 12.30 -0.86 0.23
CA LEU A 41 13.68 -0.71 -0.24
C LEU A 41 14.69 -0.77 0.91
N ARG A 42 14.44 -0.05 2.01
CA ARG A 42 15.32 -0.08 3.19
C ARG A 42 15.39 -1.45 3.85
N PHE A 43 14.34 -2.23 3.75
CA PHE A 43 14.29 -3.61 4.24
C PHE A 43 15.07 -4.58 3.33
N GLY A 44 15.24 -4.25 2.03
CA GLY A 44 16.05 -5.00 1.07
C GLY A 44 15.33 -5.50 -0.17
N PHE A 45 14.11 -5.03 -0.46
CA PHE A 45 13.48 -5.21 -1.76
C PHE A 45 14.10 -4.22 -2.76
N GLU A 46 14.69 -4.70 -3.85
CA GLU A 46 15.44 -3.85 -4.77
C GLU A 46 14.81 -3.73 -6.16
N HIS A 47 13.67 -4.36 -6.42
CA HIS A 47 12.96 -4.31 -7.70
C HIS A 47 11.57 -3.72 -7.49
N ILE A 48 11.37 -2.45 -7.85
CA ILE A 48 10.11 -1.73 -7.65
C ILE A 48 9.73 -0.97 -8.91
N THR A 49 8.56 -1.26 -9.45
CA THR A 49 7.93 -0.48 -10.53
C THR A 49 6.87 0.42 -9.92
N ILE A 50 6.94 1.72 -10.20
CA ILE A 50 6.06 2.77 -9.64
C ILE A 50 5.20 3.34 -10.76
N VAL A 51 3.88 3.37 -10.57
CA VAL A 51 2.96 3.99 -11.55
C VAL A 51 2.05 4.97 -10.81
N ASP A 52 2.18 6.27 -11.14
CA ASP A 52 1.34 7.34 -10.60
C ASP A 52 1.37 8.56 -11.55
N GLY A 53 0.21 8.99 -12.04
CA GLY A 53 0.06 10.15 -12.92
C GLY A 53 -0.09 11.49 -12.19
N ASP A 54 -0.22 11.49 -10.86
CA ASP A 54 -0.40 12.71 -10.08
C ASP A 54 0.92 13.47 -9.89
N LYS A 55 0.77 14.77 -9.59
CA LYS A 55 1.86 15.62 -9.12
C LYS A 55 1.81 15.80 -7.61
N VAL A 56 2.96 16.08 -7.03
CA VAL A 56 3.09 16.39 -5.61
C VAL A 56 2.40 17.72 -5.31
N GLU A 57 1.55 17.74 -4.30
CA GLU A 57 0.88 18.92 -3.77
C GLU A 57 1.32 19.19 -2.33
N GLN A 58 1.20 20.45 -1.89
CA GLN A 58 1.52 20.84 -0.52
C GLN A 58 0.75 20.02 0.53
N SER A 59 -0.51 19.69 0.23
CA SER A 59 -1.37 18.86 1.08
C SER A 59 -0.88 17.41 1.25
N ASN A 60 0.05 16.96 0.41
CA ASN A 60 0.63 15.61 0.49
C ASN A 60 1.75 15.52 1.54
N LEU A 61 2.46 16.62 1.80
CA LEU A 61 3.68 16.63 2.62
C LEU A 61 3.46 16.21 4.07
N ASN A 62 2.24 16.30 4.58
CA ASN A 62 1.94 15.88 5.95
C ASN A 62 2.02 14.36 6.16
N ARG A 63 1.92 13.54 5.08
CA ARG A 63 1.76 12.07 5.22
C ARG A 63 2.36 11.21 4.11
N GLN A 64 2.85 11.83 3.02
CA GLN A 64 3.53 11.16 1.92
C GLN A 64 5.02 11.50 1.93
N ASN A 65 5.83 10.74 1.22
CA ASN A 65 7.27 10.78 1.35
C ASN A 65 7.93 11.78 0.38
N TYR A 66 7.40 12.99 0.32
CA TYR A 66 7.84 14.09 -0.52
C TYR A 66 8.30 15.28 0.28
N THR A 67 9.03 16.18 -0.36
CA THR A 67 9.58 17.41 0.21
C THR A 67 8.99 18.65 -0.49
N GLU A 68 9.22 19.82 0.06
CA GLU A 68 8.83 21.10 -0.54
C GLU A 68 9.38 21.29 -1.97
N ASN A 69 10.59 20.74 -2.24
CA ASN A 69 11.23 20.81 -3.56
C ASN A 69 10.54 19.93 -4.63
N ASP A 70 9.69 19.03 -4.22
CA ASP A 70 9.00 18.10 -5.12
C ASP A 70 7.65 18.64 -5.59
N ILE A 71 7.13 19.73 -4.97
CA ILE A 71 5.83 20.31 -5.31
C ILE A 71 5.77 20.64 -6.82
N GLY A 72 4.71 20.15 -7.47
CA GLY A 72 4.46 20.33 -8.90
C GLY A 72 5.16 19.33 -9.81
N ARG A 73 6.09 18.53 -9.32
CA ARG A 73 6.73 17.42 -10.06
C ARG A 73 5.86 16.15 -9.97
N TYR A 74 6.05 15.19 -10.87
CA TYR A 74 5.34 13.92 -10.83
C TYR A 74 5.77 13.08 -9.62
N LYS A 75 4.77 12.50 -8.92
CA LYS A 75 5.00 11.68 -7.73
C LYS A 75 5.89 10.47 -8.03
N ALA A 76 5.63 9.75 -9.12
CA ALA A 76 6.40 8.57 -9.51
C ALA A 76 7.88 8.91 -9.76
N GLU A 77 8.18 10.02 -10.45
CA GLU A 77 9.53 10.50 -10.71
C GLU A 77 10.26 10.86 -9.41
N CYS A 78 9.65 11.72 -8.57
CA CYS A 78 10.25 12.14 -7.29
C CYS A 78 10.53 10.94 -6.37
N LEU A 79 9.60 9.98 -6.32
CA LEU A 79 9.77 8.77 -5.53
C LEU A 79 10.93 7.92 -6.07
N ALA A 80 11.02 7.72 -7.38
CA ALA A 80 12.11 6.96 -7.99
C ALA A 80 13.49 7.59 -7.68
N GLU A 81 13.64 8.91 -7.85
CA GLU A 81 14.85 9.64 -7.48
C GLU A 81 15.21 9.46 -6.00
N ARG A 82 14.21 9.55 -5.12
CA ARG A 82 14.39 9.35 -3.68
C ARG A 82 14.87 7.95 -3.37
N LEU A 83 14.26 6.91 -3.96
CA LEU A 83 14.65 5.52 -3.75
C LEU A 83 16.08 5.27 -4.25
N LEU A 84 16.43 5.77 -5.43
CA LEU A 84 17.78 5.66 -5.99
C LEU A 84 18.83 6.45 -5.18
N SER A 85 18.42 7.52 -4.49
CA SER A 85 19.32 8.22 -3.56
C SER A 85 19.66 7.39 -2.30
N ILE A 86 18.78 6.43 -1.94
CA ILE A 86 18.97 5.51 -0.80
C ILE A 86 19.78 4.29 -1.25
N ASN A 87 19.44 3.72 -2.40
CA ASN A 87 20.13 2.58 -2.99
C ASN A 87 20.29 2.78 -4.50
N PRO A 88 21.45 3.30 -4.97
CA PRO A 88 21.68 3.56 -6.39
C PRO A 88 21.78 2.28 -7.24
N ASP A 89 21.94 1.12 -6.62
CA ASP A 89 22.02 -0.18 -7.31
C ASP A 89 20.66 -0.85 -7.46
N ALA A 90 19.60 -0.30 -6.85
CA ALA A 90 18.24 -0.83 -6.96
C ALA A 90 17.68 -0.64 -8.37
N GLN A 91 16.83 -1.58 -8.78
CA GLN A 91 16.11 -1.50 -10.05
C GLN A 91 14.75 -0.84 -9.79
N ILE A 92 14.69 0.45 -10.08
CA ILE A 92 13.51 1.28 -9.89
C ILE A 92 13.04 1.76 -11.24
N ASP A 93 11.89 1.23 -11.68
CA ASP A 93 11.19 1.69 -12.87
C ASP A 93 10.04 2.62 -12.46
N TYR A 94 9.74 3.65 -13.26
CA TYR A 94 8.63 4.54 -12.96
C TYR A 94 7.90 5.02 -14.23
N HIS A 95 6.58 5.22 -14.08
CA HIS A 95 5.69 5.72 -15.12
C HIS A 95 4.87 6.87 -14.55
N THR A 96 4.87 8.02 -15.25
CA THR A 96 4.15 9.24 -14.86
C THR A 96 2.76 9.34 -15.52
N GLU A 97 2.10 8.20 -15.64
CA GLU A 97 0.78 8.07 -16.23
C GLU A 97 -0.21 7.41 -15.27
N PHE A 98 -1.49 7.62 -15.49
CA PHE A 98 -2.53 6.94 -14.72
C PHE A 98 -2.71 5.50 -15.19
N LEU A 99 -2.84 4.59 -14.23
CA LEU A 99 -3.33 3.25 -14.53
C LEU A 99 -4.76 3.31 -15.05
N ASN A 100 -5.04 2.50 -16.05
CA ASN A 100 -6.35 2.33 -16.65
C ASN A 100 -6.47 0.90 -17.21
N PRO A 101 -7.68 0.43 -17.56
CA PRO A 101 -7.87 -0.95 -18.03
C PRO A 101 -7.00 -1.36 -19.22
N ASP A 102 -6.56 -0.40 -20.05
CA ASP A 102 -5.80 -0.70 -21.27
C ASP A 102 -4.30 -0.90 -21.02
N ASN A 103 -3.74 -0.31 -19.94
CA ASN A 103 -2.30 -0.38 -19.66
C ASN A 103 -1.90 -1.27 -18.47
N ILE A 104 -2.82 -1.58 -17.56
CA ILE A 104 -2.54 -2.37 -16.34
C ILE A 104 -1.93 -3.73 -16.69
N GLU A 105 -2.49 -4.44 -17.68
CA GLU A 105 -2.07 -5.81 -17.99
C GLU A 105 -0.61 -5.88 -18.46
N GLU A 106 -0.19 -4.95 -19.30
CA GLU A 106 1.19 -4.87 -19.80
C GLU A 106 2.16 -4.50 -18.68
N MET A 107 1.80 -3.50 -17.87
CA MET A 107 2.65 -2.99 -16.80
C MET A 107 2.85 -4.00 -15.65
N LEU A 108 1.83 -4.82 -15.34
CA LEU A 108 1.91 -5.85 -14.30
C LEU A 108 2.79 -7.05 -14.66
N ASN A 109 3.21 -7.18 -15.92
CA ASN A 109 3.91 -8.38 -16.38
C ASN A 109 5.23 -8.61 -15.63
N GLY A 110 5.40 -9.84 -15.12
CA GLY A 110 6.63 -10.28 -14.47
C GLY A 110 6.79 -9.87 -13.00
N HIS A 111 5.78 -9.25 -12.37
CA HIS A 111 5.80 -8.91 -10.94
C HIS A 111 5.33 -10.06 -10.06
N ASN A 112 5.83 -10.10 -8.83
CA ASN A 112 5.52 -11.14 -7.85
C ASN A 112 4.40 -10.73 -6.89
N VAL A 113 4.26 -9.43 -6.65
CA VAL A 113 3.26 -8.84 -5.76
C VAL A 113 2.87 -7.47 -6.28
N ALA A 114 1.63 -7.07 -6.05
CA ALA A 114 1.14 -5.74 -6.38
C ALA A 114 0.66 -5.01 -5.11
N ILE A 115 0.81 -3.70 -5.11
CA ILE A 115 0.25 -2.81 -4.09
C ILE A 115 -0.77 -1.92 -4.80
N ASN A 116 -2.03 -2.05 -4.41
CA ASN A 116 -3.10 -1.19 -4.89
C ASN A 116 -3.30 -0.05 -3.89
N ALA A 117 -2.63 1.07 -4.15
CA ALA A 117 -2.73 2.31 -3.39
C ALA A 117 -3.40 3.42 -4.22
N LEU A 118 -4.24 3.02 -5.17
CA LEU A 118 -5.02 3.90 -6.03
C LEU A 118 -6.22 4.49 -5.29
N ASP A 119 -6.59 5.71 -5.63
CA ASP A 119 -7.83 6.32 -5.16
C ASP A 119 -9.04 5.68 -5.85
N PHE A 120 -10.10 5.39 -5.09
CA PHE A 120 -11.37 4.86 -5.61
C PHE A 120 -12.25 5.96 -6.21
N LYS A 121 -11.70 6.72 -7.17
CA LYS A 121 -12.45 7.74 -7.95
C LYS A 121 -13.35 7.11 -9.02
N ASP A 122 -12.92 5.95 -9.53
CA ASP A 122 -13.60 5.15 -10.53
C ASP A 122 -13.36 3.65 -10.29
N LYS A 123 -13.67 2.80 -11.25
CA LYS A 123 -13.53 1.34 -11.14
C LYS A 123 -12.11 0.81 -11.37
N THR A 124 -11.14 1.66 -11.69
CA THR A 124 -9.76 1.24 -11.99
C THR A 124 -9.12 0.39 -10.87
N PRO A 125 -9.29 0.71 -9.56
CA PRO A 125 -8.74 -0.14 -8.51
C PRO A 125 -9.33 -1.57 -8.50
N PHE A 126 -10.60 -1.74 -8.84
CA PHE A 126 -11.23 -3.07 -8.94
C PHE A 126 -10.73 -3.82 -10.17
N VAL A 127 -10.60 -3.14 -11.32
CA VAL A 127 -10.04 -3.74 -12.54
C VAL A 127 -8.60 -4.16 -12.32
N PHE A 128 -7.83 -3.37 -11.58
CA PHE A 128 -6.47 -3.71 -11.18
C PHE A 128 -6.43 -5.04 -10.40
N ASP A 129 -7.30 -5.20 -9.41
CA ASP A 129 -7.38 -6.41 -8.60
C ASP A 129 -7.78 -7.63 -9.45
N GLU A 130 -8.76 -7.48 -10.36
CA GLU A 130 -9.18 -8.57 -11.26
C GLU A 130 -8.05 -9.02 -12.19
N ILE A 131 -7.31 -8.09 -12.80
CA ILE A 131 -6.16 -8.43 -13.64
C ILE A 131 -5.05 -9.11 -12.82
N CYS A 132 -4.78 -8.62 -11.60
CA CYS A 132 -3.85 -9.28 -10.68
C CYS A 132 -4.28 -10.72 -10.36
N LYS A 133 -5.58 -10.94 -10.12
CA LYS A 133 -6.17 -12.25 -9.88
C LYS A 133 -5.96 -13.20 -11.04
N GLU A 134 -6.25 -12.76 -12.28
CA GLU A 134 -6.01 -13.54 -13.50
C GLU A 134 -4.53 -13.90 -13.68
N ARG A 135 -3.64 -13.00 -13.31
CA ARG A 135 -2.18 -13.18 -13.35
C ARG A 135 -1.61 -13.93 -12.13
N LYS A 136 -2.46 -14.30 -11.16
CA LYS A 136 -2.07 -14.95 -9.90
C LYS A 136 -1.08 -14.14 -9.06
N ILE A 137 -1.23 -12.83 -9.08
CA ILE A 137 -0.42 -11.88 -8.31
C ILE A 137 -1.22 -11.47 -7.07
N PRO A 138 -0.71 -11.72 -5.85
CA PRO A 138 -1.36 -11.23 -4.63
C PRO A 138 -1.30 -9.71 -4.56
N VAL A 139 -2.38 -9.08 -4.05
CA VAL A 139 -2.50 -7.63 -3.97
C VAL A 139 -2.58 -7.18 -2.51
N LEU A 140 -1.76 -6.21 -2.14
CA LEU A 140 -1.82 -5.53 -0.85
C LEU A 140 -2.60 -4.22 -0.98
N HIS A 141 -3.52 -3.99 -0.05
CA HIS A 141 -4.29 -2.76 0.06
C HIS A 141 -3.97 -2.04 1.36
N PRO A 142 -3.08 -1.03 1.35
CA PRO A 142 -2.82 -0.19 2.51
C PRO A 142 -3.87 0.89 2.67
N TYR A 143 -4.35 1.11 3.91
CA TYR A 143 -5.24 2.24 4.25
C TYR A 143 -4.71 3.01 5.44
N ASN A 144 -4.92 4.31 5.39
CA ASN A 144 -4.57 5.24 6.46
C ASN A 144 -5.83 5.61 7.26
N PHE A 145 -5.97 5.05 8.45
CA PHE A 145 -7.05 5.38 9.38
C PHE A 145 -6.59 6.34 10.50
N GLY A 146 -5.71 7.26 10.18
CA GLY A 146 -5.21 8.28 11.11
C GLY A 146 -4.29 7.69 12.18
N TRP A 147 -4.84 7.18 13.27
CA TRP A 147 -4.07 6.57 14.36
C TRP A 147 -3.75 5.09 14.14
N ALA A 148 -4.30 4.50 13.10
CA ALA A 148 -4.06 3.09 12.74
C ALA A 148 -3.62 2.96 11.30
N GLY A 149 -2.59 2.17 11.07
CA GLY A 149 -2.29 1.61 9.76
C GLY A 149 -3.07 0.31 9.57
N PHE A 150 -3.70 0.17 8.42
CA PHE A 150 -4.42 -1.03 8.01
C PHE A 150 -3.83 -1.59 6.72
N VAL A 151 -3.76 -2.91 6.64
CA VAL A 151 -3.41 -3.63 5.41
C VAL A 151 -4.24 -4.89 5.31
N THR A 152 -4.82 -5.12 4.15
CA THR A 152 -5.33 -6.44 3.79
C THR A 152 -4.62 -6.96 2.55
N VAL A 153 -4.54 -8.27 2.43
CA VAL A 153 -3.92 -8.95 1.28
C VAL A 153 -4.99 -9.76 0.56
N VAL A 154 -5.17 -9.51 -0.71
CA VAL A 154 -6.09 -10.27 -1.56
C VAL A 154 -5.32 -11.45 -2.16
N ASP A 155 -5.79 -12.66 -1.84
CA ASP A 155 -5.29 -13.90 -2.47
C ASP A 155 -5.89 -13.99 -3.88
N PRO A 156 -5.09 -14.25 -4.92
CA PRO A 156 -5.61 -14.47 -6.27
C PRO A 156 -6.65 -15.58 -6.40
N LEU A 157 -6.66 -16.53 -5.46
CA LEU A 157 -7.64 -17.63 -5.41
C LEU A 157 -8.72 -17.44 -4.34
N GLY A 158 -8.66 -16.32 -3.63
CA GLY A 158 -9.53 -16.01 -2.50
C GLY A 158 -10.65 -15.03 -2.82
N HIS A 159 -11.15 -14.43 -1.75
CA HIS A 159 -12.18 -13.38 -1.79
C HIS A 159 -11.65 -12.07 -2.35
N SER A 160 -12.50 -11.32 -3.05
CA SER A 160 -12.21 -9.99 -3.58
C SER A 160 -12.71 -8.88 -2.65
N LEU A 161 -12.03 -7.75 -2.62
CA LEU A 161 -12.51 -6.56 -1.91
C LEU A 161 -13.80 -5.97 -2.51
N SER A 162 -14.08 -6.23 -3.79
CA SER A 162 -15.36 -5.87 -4.43
C SER A 162 -16.57 -6.54 -3.76
N GLU A 163 -16.38 -7.60 -2.97
CA GLU A 163 -17.46 -8.21 -2.16
C GLU A 163 -17.97 -7.29 -1.04
N LEU A 164 -17.20 -6.27 -0.64
CA LEU A 164 -17.69 -5.25 0.30
C LEU A 164 -18.65 -4.28 -0.38
N THR A 165 -18.35 -3.87 -1.58
CA THR A 165 -19.17 -3.07 -2.49
C THR A 165 -18.50 -2.97 -3.86
N GLU A 166 -19.28 -2.92 -4.93
CA GLU A 166 -18.80 -2.63 -6.30
C GLU A 166 -18.81 -1.13 -6.63
N GLU A 167 -19.30 -0.30 -5.70
CA GLU A 167 -19.34 1.15 -5.84
C GLU A 167 -18.01 1.76 -5.41
N PRO A 168 -17.24 2.41 -6.30
CA PRO A 168 -15.95 2.99 -5.95
C PRO A 168 -16.08 4.20 -5.03
N LYS A 169 -17.11 5.01 -5.21
CA LYS A 169 -17.29 6.22 -4.38
C LYS A 169 -17.49 5.87 -2.91
N GLY A 170 -16.57 6.33 -2.07
CA GLY A 170 -16.60 6.09 -0.63
C GLY A 170 -16.19 4.67 -0.23
N PHE A 171 -15.45 3.99 -1.10
CA PHE A 171 -14.96 2.63 -0.83
C PHE A 171 -14.09 2.58 0.43
N GLU A 172 -13.21 3.55 0.63
CA GLU A 172 -12.35 3.65 1.82
C GLU A 172 -13.19 3.74 3.11
N LEU A 173 -14.33 4.43 3.04
CA LEU A 173 -15.27 4.48 4.16
C LEU A 173 -15.90 3.10 4.42
N LYS A 174 -16.21 2.33 3.37
CA LYS A 174 -16.72 0.95 3.52
C LYS A 174 -15.69 0.03 4.15
N VAL A 175 -14.43 0.18 3.81
CA VAL A 175 -13.35 -0.57 4.47
C VAL A 175 -13.25 -0.19 5.96
N ALA A 176 -13.35 1.11 6.30
CA ALA A 176 -13.36 1.54 7.69
C ALA A 176 -14.58 1.00 8.47
N GLU A 177 -15.78 1.01 7.87
CA GLU A 177 -16.99 0.39 8.43
C GLU A 177 -16.82 -1.13 8.65
N TYR A 178 -16.21 -1.80 7.70
CA TYR A 178 -15.89 -3.22 7.83
C TYR A 178 -14.98 -3.49 9.03
N VAL A 179 -13.93 -2.70 9.20
CA VAL A 179 -12.98 -2.83 10.32
C VAL A 179 -13.67 -2.59 11.66
N THR A 180 -14.48 -1.53 11.78
CA THR A 180 -15.20 -1.23 13.03
C THR A 180 -16.24 -2.29 13.33
N GLY A 181 -16.99 -2.75 12.34
CA GLY A 181 -17.96 -3.86 12.47
C GLY A 181 -17.31 -5.18 12.92
N HIS A 182 -16.16 -5.51 12.34
CA HIS A 182 -15.37 -6.68 12.75
C HIS A 182 -14.90 -6.55 14.21
N GLY A 183 -14.39 -5.37 14.60
CA GLY A 183 -14.00 -5.12 15.99
C GLY A 183 -15.16 -5.27 16.97
N ALA A 184 -16.32 -4.72 16.64
CA ALA A 184 -17.53 -4.83 17.45
C ALA A 184 -17.99 -6.30 17.60
N PHE A 185 -17.98 -7.06 16.50
CA PHE A 185 -18.36 -8.48 16.49
C PHE A 185 -17.48 -9.33 17.41
N TRP A 186 -16.17 -9.07 17.44
CA TRP A 186 -15.21 -9.80 18.27
C TRP A 186 -15.01 -9.19 19.67
N ASN A 187 -15.89 -8.29 20.09
CA ASN A 187 -15.79 -7.57 21.37
C ASN A 187 -14.46 -6.83 21.58
N GLN A 188 -13.94 -6.28 20.49
CA GLN A 188 -12.73 -5.46 20.43
C GLN A 188 -13.00 -4.13 19.67
N PRO A 189 -14.03 -3.35 20.09
CA PRO A 189 -14.41 -2.13 19.39
C PRO A 189 -13.29 -1.10 19.43
N LYS A 190 -13.18 -0.33 18.34
CA LYS A 190 -12.29 0.82 18.23
C LYS A 190 -13.12 2.11 18.26
N GLU A 191 -13.53 2.51 19.48
CA GLU A 191 -14.43 3.66 19.67
C GLU A 191 -13.93 4.95 19.02
N TRP A 192 -12.61 5.17 19.04
CA TRP A 192 -12.03 6.35 18.40
C TRP A 192 -12.22 6.32 16.87
N LEU A 193 -12.11 5.15 16.24
CA LEU A 193 -12.31 4.99 14.80
C LEU A 193 -13.79 5.16 14.45
N ASP A 194 -14.69 4.57 15.24
CA ASP A 194 -16.15 4.73 15.08
C ASP A 194 -16.56 6.22 15.14
N LYS A 195 -15.96 6.98 16.06
CA LYS A 195 -16.20 8.44 16.16
C LYS A 195 -15.75 9.16 14.88
N ILE A 196 -14.55 8.88 14.39
CA ILE A 196 -14.02 9.48 13.16
C ILE A 196 -14.88 9.10 11.95
N VAL A 197 -15.22 7.82 11.77
CA VAL A 197 -16.12 7.35 10.71
C VAL A 197 -17.46 8.08 10.76
N THR A 198 -18.05 8.23 11.95
CA THR A 198 -19.31 8.92 12.14
C THR A 198 -19.23 10.42 11.79
N GLN A 199 -18.12 11.07 12.15
CA GLN A 199 -17.90 12.49 11.82
C GLN A 199 -17.67 12.67 10.32
N TYR A 200 -16.80 11.84 9.73
CA TYR A 200 -16.46 11.92 8.31
C TYR A 200 -17.67 11.68 7.40
N LYS A 201 -18.61 10.80 7.79
CA LYS A 201 -19.88 10.66 7.06
C LYS A 201 -20.68 11.94 6.88
N LYS A 202 -20.52 12.89 7.81
CA LYS A 202 -21.18 14.20 7.73
C LYS A 202 -20.43 15.17 6.80
N GLU A 203 -19.14 14.90 6.54
CA GLU A 203 -18.26 15.74 5.72
C GLU A 203 -17.99 15.14 4.34
N SER A 204 -18.34 13.87 4.11
CA SER A 204 -17.88 13.04 2.98
C SER A 204 -18.15 13.60 1.58
N GLU A 205 -19.08 14.55 1.44
CA GLU A 205 -19.34 15.18 0.15
C GLU A 205 -18.43 16.40 -0.13
N MET A 206 -17.65 16.86 0.85
CA MET A 206 -16.91 18.11 0.77
C MET A 206 -15.38 17.97 0.88
N LEU A 207 -14.90 16.97 1.61
CA LEU A 207 -13.46 16.85 1.91
C LEU A 207 -12.91 15.43 1.65
N PRO A 208 -11.61 15.31 1.24
CA PRO A 208 -10.94 14.02 1.16
C PRO A 208 -10.88 13.32 2.54
N PRO A 209 -10.76 11.97 2.59
CA PRO A 209 -10.62 11.24 3.86
C PRO A 209 -9.51 11.78 4.74
N PRO A 210 -9.76 11.98 6.07
CA PRO A 210 -8.73 12.48 6.98
C PRO A 210 -7.63 11.43 7.17
N GLN A 211 -6.37 11.87 7.12
CA GLN A 211 -5.20 10.99 7.19
C GLN A 211 -4.10 11.63 8.05
N LEU A 212 -3.38 10.80 8.81
CA LEU A 212 -2.22 11.21 9.60
C LEU A 212 -0.96 10.50 9.11
N SER A 213 0.19 11.14 9.25
CA SER A 213 1.49 10.53 8.92
C SER A 213 1.75 9.22 9.67
N ILE A 214 1.33 9.14 10.93
CA ILE A 214 1.50 7.95 11.80
C ILE A 214 0.96 6.69 11.10
N ALA A 215 -0.27 6.74 10.61
CA ALA A 215 -0.88 5.59 9.94
C ALA A 215 -0.15 5.18 8.66
N SER A 216 0.40 6.14 7.89
CA SER A 216 1.19 5.84 6.70
C SER A 216 2.43 5.02 7.04
N TRP A 217 3.17 5.38 8.09
CA TRP A 217 4.36 4.64 8.52
C TRP A 217 4.02 3.27 9.10
N ILE A 218 2.93 3.15 9.86
CA ILE A 218 2.45 1.85 10.37
C ILE A 218 2.05 0.94 9.20
N ALA A 219 1.27 1.45 8.24
CA ALA A 219 0.84 0.69 7.07
C ALA A 219 2.06 0.24 6.23
N ALA A 220 3.08 1.07 6.08
CA ALA A 220 4.31 0.70 5.37
C ALA A 220 5.02 -0.48 6.04
N GLY A 221 5.15 -0.48 7.36
CA GLY A 221 5.73 -1.60 8.11
C GLY A 221 4.90 -2.89 7.95
N LEU A 222 3.57 -2.79 8.00
CA LEU A 222 2.66 -3.93 7.78
C LEU A 222 2.77 -4.48 6.36
N CYS A 223 2.77 -3.62 5.33
CA CYS A 223 2.95 -4.01 3.93
C CYS A 223 4.28 -4.71 3.72
N THR A 224 5.37 -4.11 4.20
CA THR A 224 6.72 -4.68 4.05
C THR A 224 6.82 -6.06 4.71
N THR A 225 6.20 -6.23 5.89
CA THR A 225 6.15 -7.53 6.58
C THR A 225 5.32 -8.55 5.79
N ALA A 226 4.16 -8.14 5.25
CA ALA A 226 3.33 -9.03 4.43
C ALA A 226 4.06 -9.47 3.16
N MET A 227 4.73 -8.54 2.46
CA MET A 227 5.55 -8.86 1.28
C MET A 227 6.71 -9.82 1.61
N TYR A 228 7.38 -9.59 2.74
CA TYR A 228 8.42 -10.52 3.21
C TYR A 228 7.87 -11.93 3.46
N ASN A 229 6.70 -12.04 4.09
CA ASN A 229 6.06 -13.32 4.32
C ASN A 229 5.68 -14.02 3.01
N LEU A 230 5.11 -13.28 2.05
CA LEU A 230 4.81 -13.80 0.72
C LEU A 230 6.07 -14.30 0.00
N ALA A 231 7.13 -13.49 -0.03
CA ALA A 231 8.37 -13.82 -0.70
C ALA A 231 9.08 -15.04 -0.10
N THR A 232 8.98 -15.22 1.21
CA THR A 232 9.65 -16.31 1.95
C THR A 232 8.77 -17.52 2.23
N GLY A 233 7.52 -17.54 1.72
CA GLY A 233 6.57 -18.66 1.89
C GLY A 233 6.03 -18.79 3.32
N LYS A 234 6.04 -17.73 4.11
CA LYS A 234 5.46 -17.66 5.45
C LYS A 234 3.96 -17.33 5.36
N SER A 235 3.22 -17.63 6.42
CA SER A 235 1.79 -17.40 6.45
C SER A 235 1.43 -15.91 6.40
N VAL A 236 0.37 -15.60 5.65
CA VAL A 236 -0.20 -14.27 5.49
C VAL A 236 -1.69 -14.32 5.80
N ASN A 237 -2.23 -13.28 6.43
CA ASN A 237 -3.67 -13.13 6.56
C ASN A 237 -4.23 -12.54 5.27
N TYR A 238 -5.02 -13.35 4.56
CA TYR A 238 -5.73 -12.91 3.36
C TYR A 238 -7.13 -12.40 3.70
N PHE A 239 -7.65 -11.47 2.91
CA PHE A 239 -9.04 -11.02 3.00
C PHE A 239 -9.99 -12.24 3.04
N PRO A 240 -10.98 -12.28 3.93
CA PRO A 240 -11.52 -11.21 4.78
C PRO A 240 -10.74 -10.90 6.07
N LYS A 241 -9.62 -11.56 6.36
CA LYS A 241 -8.72 -11.16 7.43
C LYS A 241 -7.87 -9.94 7.01
N PHE A 242 -7.34 -9.25 8.01
CA PHE A 242 -6.52 -8.06 7.79
C PHE A 242 -5.50 -7.87 8.92
N TYR A 243 -4.61 -6.90 8.72
CA TYR A 243 -3.72 -6.38 9.74
C TYR A 243 -4.15 -4.97 10.10
N LEU A 244 -4.33 -4.71 11.38
CA LEU A 244 -4.62 -3.39 11.93
C LEU A 244 -3.68 -3.15 13.11
N SER A 245 -2.93 -2.06 13.08
CA SER A 245 -2.04 -1.69 14.18
C SER A 245 -2.30 -0.25 14.60
N SER A 246 -2.56 -0.07 15.90
CA SER A 246 -2.73 1.23 16.56
C SER A 246 -2.23 1.12 17.99
N LEU A 247 -1.68 2.22 18.52
CA LEU A 247 -1.38 2.33 19.95
C LEU A 247 -2.59 2.81 20.76
N LEU A 248 -3.65 3.29 20.08
CA LEU A 248 -4.91 3.63 20.75
C LEU A 248 -5.72 2.35 21.00
N PRO A 249 -6.36 2.25 22.18
CA PRO A 249 -7.19 1.11 22.55
C PRO A 249 -8.42 0.97 21.65
#